data_9d83b975f3f50faffc56b94fb6bef90d
#
_entry.id   9d83b975f3f50faffc56b94fb6bef90d
#
_cell.length_a   1.000
_cell.length_b   1.000
_cell.length_c   1.000
_cell.angle_alpha   90.00
_cell.angle_beta   90.00
_cell.angle_gamma   90.00
#
_symmetry.space_group_name_H-M   'P 1'
#
loop_
_entity.id
_entity.type
_entity.pdbx_description
1 polymer ?
#
loop_
_entity_poly.entity_id
_entity_poly.type
_entity_poly.pdbx_seq_one_letter_code
_entity_poly.pdbx_strand_id
1 'polypeptide(L)'
;MPYLLEYHRWRRPTGEATLLEINSSVAEHGFGHEEWLFNFGYLIGSKHYAFLQPVGKAYAKLQDQKVNLILYAVPPPPARPVIVARIDRCEVITPSEAHKVWAIYKRRGWLREMSDQVEDLGYKREFESIKPTNLSNVRFSRAQVKFYDPYVPVPGQHKATSLRRYQLYPLGPESSRSLESKLEPAFGDHKRKSESARTRAACEGTVYDPVHDRIQNRLDKLLRLRFGPAAVSYESRHVDLTLRYSSGTRQNEVVFFDVKTEPTVKLCIRAAVGQLLEYSYYPSEERATNLIVVGWALSESEDAQYLRHLSEKFALPLGYWRFDAEARVVTERIGLAGPNM
;
A
#
# COMPACT_ATOMS: atom_id res chain seq x y z
N MET A 1 24.08 10.66 -6.01
CA MET A 1 23.92 10.96 -4.58
C MET A 1 22.52 10.50 -4.16
N PRO A 2 22.33 9.89 -2.99
CA PRO A 2 21.01 9.58 -2.48
C PRO A 2 20.30 10.84 -1.95
N TYR A 3 18.99 10.85 -2.03
CA TYR A 3 18.13 11.91 -1.54
C TYR A 3 17.15 11.36 -0.51
N LEU A 4 16.90 12.12 0.54
CA LEU A 4 15.85 11.87 1.50
C LEU A 4 14.61 12.66 1.07
N LEU A 5 13.48 11.96 0.94
CA LEU A 5 12.22 12.50 0.45
C LEU A 5 11.11 12.22 1.46
N GLU A 6 10.36 13.24 1.83
CA GLU A 6 9.16 13.08 2.65
C GLU A 6 8.07 12.37 1.84
N TYR A 7 7.43 11.38 2.46
CA TYR A 7 6.35 10.61 1.89
C TYR A 7 5.06 10.78 2.71
N HIS A 8 4.02 11.30 2.10
CA HIS A 8 2.79 11.73 2.77
C HIS A 8 1.74 10.64 2.98
N ARG A 9 2.11 9.37 3.11
CA ARG A 9 1.12 8.31 3.32
C ARG A 9 0.52 8.25 4.74
N TRP A 10 0.95 9.13 5.65
CA TRP A 10 0.36 9.19 6.97
C TRP A 10 -0.93 10.03 6.95
N ARG A 11 -2.05 9.38 6.63
CA ARG A 11 -3.34 9.90 7.03
C ARG A 11 -3.55 9.61 8.51
N ARG A 12 -4.03 10.60 9.25
CA ARG A 12 -4.47 10.36 10.62
C ARG A 12 -5.65 9.39 10.61
N PRO A 13 -5.73 8.49 11.60
CA PRO A 13 -6.91 7.67 11.82
C PRO A 13 -8.19 8.46 12.10
N THR A 14 -8.08 9.75 12.43
CA THR A 14 -9.20 10.60 12.96
C THR A 14 -9.79 11.57 11.96
N GLY A 15 -9.31 11.64 10.71
CA GLY A 15 -9.80 12.63 9.73
C GLY A 15 -9.49 14.09 10.08
N GLU A 16 -8.80 14.38 11.19
CA GLU A 16 -8.38 15.73 11.56
C GLU A 16 -7.11 16.14 10.82
N ALA A 17 -7.16 17.31 10.14
CA ALA A 17 -6.02 17.90 9.46
C ALA A 17 -4.87 18.19 10.44
N THR A 18 -3.64 17.78 10.09
CA THR A 18 -2.44 18.16 10.83
C THR A 18 -2.00 19.56 10.44
N LEU A 19 -1.24 20.24 11.33
CA LEU A 19 -0.59 21.53 11.00
C LEU A 19 0.31 21.45 9.75
N LEU A 20 0.75 20.27 9.33
CA LEU A 20 1.49 19.99 8.10
C LEU A 20 0.60 19.98 6.85
N GLU A 21 -0.66 19.59 7.00
CA GLU A 21 -1.66 19.58 5.94
C GLU A 21 -2.17 20.98 5.64
N ILE A 22 -2.17 21.88 6.63
CA ILE A 22 -2.68 23.26 6.51
C ILE A 22 -1.92 24.10 5.48
N ASN A 23 -0.67 23.75 5.15
CA ASN A 23 0.15 24.47 4.17
C ASN A 23 0.49 23.68 2.91
N SER A 24 -0.18 22.56 2.67
CA SER A 24 0.09 21.68 1.53
C SER A 24 -1.11 21.59 0.59
N SER A 25 -0.87 21.14 -0.63
CA SER A 25 -1.91 20.82 -1.60
C SER A 25 -2.95 19.82 -1.05
N VAL A 26 -2.58 19.04 -0.04
CA VAL A 26 -3.48 18.10 0.67
C VAL A 26 -4.53 18.84 1.49
N ALA A 27 -4.21 19.99 2.11
CA ALA A 27 -5.20 20.81 2.82
C ALA A 27 -6.24 21.42 1.86
N GLU A 28 -5.81 21.75 0.65
CA GLU A 28 -6.66 22.36 -0.38
C GLU A 28 -7.47 21.32 -1.16
N HIS A 29 -6.90 20.12 -1.38
CA HIS A 29 -7.43 19.11 -2.29
C HIS A 29 -7.72 17.76 -1.62
N GLY A 30 -7.41 17.61 -0.32
CA GLY A 30 -7.68 16.41 0.48
C GLY A 30 -6.83 15.18 0.18
N PHE A 31 -5.94 15.24 -0.81
CA PHE A 31 -5.07 14.14 -1.21
C PHE A 31 -3.74 14.64 -1.78
N GLY A 32 -2.72 13.79 -1.78
CA GLY A 32 -1.44 14.02 -2.43
C GLY A 32 -1.31 13.19 -3.71
N HIS A 33 -0.63 13.72 -4.73
CA HIS A 33 -0.36 12.96 -5.97
C HIS A 33 0.49 11.71 -5.71
N GLU A 34 1.16 11.64 -4.57
CA GLU A 34 1.97 10.51 -4.13
C GLU A 34 1.14 9.31 -3.63
N GLU A 35 -0.17 9.42 -3.52
CA GLU A 35 -1.06 8.32 -3.15
C GLU A 35 -0.90 7.11 -4.07
N TRP A 36 -0.60 7.36 -5.35
CA TRP A 36 -0.36 6.30 -6.33
C TRP A 36 1.11 5.91 -6.49
N LEU A 37 2.03 6.44 -5.67
CA LEU A 37 3.48 6.18 -5.80
C LEU A 37 3.83 4.69 -5.81
N PHE A 38 3.10 3.88 -5.08
CA PHE A 38 3.31 2.45 -4.99
C PHE A 38 2.13 1.63 -5.50
N ASN A 39 1.26 2.24 -6.30
CA ASN A 39 0.21 1.49 -6.99
C ASN A 39 0.78 0.76 -8.22
N PHE A 40 1.38 -0.39 -7.99
CA PHE A 40 1.94 -1.23 -9.07
C PHE A 40 0.86 -1.88 -9.97
N GLY A 41 -0.41 -1.57 -9.79
CA GLY A 41 -1.45 -1.86 -10.77
C GLY A 41 -1.28 -1.08 -12.07
N TYR A 42 -0.65 0.10 -12.01
CA TYR A 42 -0.44 1.00 -13.16
C TYR A 42 0.92 0.82 -13.82
N LEU A 43 1.24 -0.43 -14.23
CA LEU A 43 2.51 -0.73 -14.90
C LEU A 43 2.43 -0.51 -16.42
N ILE A 44 3.45 0.17 -16.97
CA ILE A 44 3.70 0.21 -18.42
C ILE A 44 4.92 -0.67 -18.68
N GLY A 45 4.70 -1.87 -19.21
CA GLY A 45 5.71 -2.92 -19.24
C GLY A 45 6.09 -3.33 -17.80
N SER A 46 7.38 -3.32 -17.48
CA SER A 46 7.90 -3.62 -16.14
C SER A 46 8.12 -2.36 -15.27
N LYS A 47 7.72 -1.19 -15.75
CA LYS A 47 7.98 0.09 -15.08
C LYS A 47 6.70 0.71 -14.53
N HIS A 48 6.83 1.23 -13.31
CA HIS A 48 5.85 2.08 -12.68
C HIS A 48 6.24 3.54 -12.88
N TYR A 49 5.25 4.38 -13.17
CA TYR A 49 5.41 5.82 -13.37
C TYR A 49 4.63 6.55 -12.28
N ALA A 50 5.29 7.48 -11.61
CA ALA A 50 4.68 8.19 -10.48
C ALA A 50 5.11 9.65 -10.46
N PHE A 51 4.38 10.44 -9.67
CA PHE A 51 4.71 11.83 -9.41
C PHE A 51 5.28 12.00 -8.00
N LEU A 52 6.38 12.74 -7.92
CA LEU A 52 7.00 13.18 -6.66
C LEU A 52 7.19 14.69 -6.72
N GLN A 53 6.39 15.41 -5.94
CA GLN A 53 6.39 16.88 -5.98
C GLN A 53 7.77 17.52 -5.74
N PRO A 54 8.61 17.04 -4.80
CA PRO A 54 9.93 17.62 -4.60
C PRO A 54 10.89 17.36 -5.76
N VAL A 55 10.75 16.22 -6.47
CA VAL A 55 11.48 15.96 -7.71
C VAL A 55 11.02 16.93 -8.79
N GLY A 56 9.73 17.23 -8.88
CA GLY A 56 9.18 18.24 -9.77
C GLY A 56 9.77 19.64 -9.54
N LYS A 57 9.96 20.06 -8.29
CA LYS A 57 10.62 21.31 -7.92
C LYS A 57 12.11 21.36 -8.31
N ALA A 58 12.78 20.22 -8.34
CA ALA A 58 14.19 20.09 -8.71
C ALA A 58 14.39 19.57 -10.13
N TYR A 59 13.34 19.54 -10.93
CA TYR A 59 13.27 18.85 -12.21
C TYR A 59 14.40 19.24 -13.20
N ALA A 60 14.68 20.54 -13.34
CA ALA A 60 15.74 21.03 -14.22
C ALA A 60 17.13 20.47 -13.91
N LYS A 61 17.38 20.11 -12.63
CA LYS A 61 18.65 19.51 -12.22
C LYS A 61 18.68 17.99 -12.34
N LEU A 62 17.53 17.34 -12.28
CA LEU A 62 17.44 15.90 -12.12
C LEU A 62 16.96 15.18 -13.39
N GLN A 63 16.48 15.91 -14.37
CA GLN A 63 16.00 15.36 -15.62
C GLN A 63 17.05 14.43 -16.26
N ASP A 64 16.59 13.27 -16.74
CA ASP A 64 17.42 12.21 -17.32
C ASP A 64 18.45 11.58 -16.37
N GLN A 65 18.36 11.86 -15.07
CA GLN A 65 19.25 11.26 -14.09
C GLN A 65 18.61 10.06 -13.39
N LYS A 66 19.49 9.17 -12.89
CA LYS A 66 19.14 8.10 -11.97
C LYS A 66 19.53 8.50 -10.57
N VAL A 67 18.56 8.55 -9.68
CA VAL A 67 18.75 8.98 -8.29
C VAL A 67 18.31 7.88 -7.32
N ASN A 68 18.99 7.77 -6.19
CA ASN A 68 18.52 6.94 -5.09
C ASN A 68 17.67 7.81 -4.18
N LEU A 69 16.42 7.40 -3.95
CA LEU A 69 15.46 8.10 -3.11
C LEU A 69 15.24 7.30 -1.82
N ILE A 70 15.32 7.98 -0.68
CA ILE A 70 14.95 7.43 0.62
C ILE A 70 13.72 8.21 1.07
N LEU A 71 12.61 7.49 1.22
CA LEU A 71 11.32 8.06 1.55
C LEU A 71 11.12 8.02 3.06
N TYR A 72 10.77 9.15 3.63
CA TYR A 72 10.42 9.24 5.04
C TYR A 72 9.01 9.83 5.22
N ALA A 73 8.39 9.48 6.32
CA ALA A 73 7.11 10.04 6.74
C ALA A 73 7.27 10.79 8.07
N VAL A 74 6.46 11.80 8.25
CA VAL A 74 6.39 12.57 9.50
C VAL A 74 5.08 12.21 10.19
N PRO A 75 5.08 11.27 11.14
CA PRO A 75 3.89 10.95 11.89
C PRO A 75 3.48 12.12 12.82
N PRO A 76 2.23 12.15 13.28
CA PRO A 76 1.77 13.15 14.24
C PRO A 76 2.66 13.21 15.50
N PRO A 77 2.85 14.40 16.09
CA PRO A 77 3.53 14.52 17.37
C PRO A 77 2.89 13.62 18.45
N PRO A 78 3.64 13.04 19.38
CA PRO A 78 5.09 13.27 19.63
C PRO A 78 6.03 12.35 18.82
N ALA A 79 5.55 11.61 17.83
CA ALA A 79 6.38 10.68 17.07
C ALA A 79 7.43 11.41 16.20
N ARG A 80 8.55 10.70 15.95
CA ARG A 80 9.65 11.21 15.13
C ARG A 80 9.50 10.77 13.68
N PRO A 81 10.07 11.52 12.72
CA PRO A 81 10.11 11.09 11.33
C PRO A 81 10.74 9.70 11.18
N VAL A 82 10.16 8.90 10.29
CA VAL A 82 10.57 7.52 10.03
C VAL A 82 10.79 7.29 8.55
N ILE A 83 11.78 6.47 8.22
CA ILE A 83 12.04 6.02 6.85
C ILE A 83 11.09 4.85 6.57
N VAL A 84 10.37 4.97 5.47
CA VAL A 84 9.32 4.01 5.07
C VAL A 84 9.72 3.15 3.88
N ALA A 85 10.51 3.72 2.96
CA ALA A 85 10.97 2.99 1.78
C ALA A 85 12.23 3.60 1.18
N ARG A 86 12.88 2.83 0.30
CA ARG A 86 13.97 3.28 -0.57
C ARG A 86 13.64 2.88 -2.01
N ILE A 87 13.95 3.77 -2.95
CA ILE A 87 13.88 3.47 -4.39
C ILE A 87 15.29 3.65 -4.96
N ASP A 88 15.88 2.55 -5.39
CA ASP A 88 17.21 2.57 -5.97
C ASP A 88 17.17 2.89 -7.45
N ARG A 89 18.09 3.74 -7.90
CA ARG A 89 18.23 4.12 -9.31
C ARG A 89 16.90 4.55 -9.96
N CYS A 90 16.07 5.28 -9.20
CA CYS A 90 14.85 5.92 -9.69
C CYS A 90 15.21 6.86 -10.85
N GLU A 91 14.57 6.71 -11.99
CA GLU A 91 14.84 7.51 -13.18
C GLU A 91 13.90 8.72 -13.22
N VAL A 92 14.46 9.92 -13.35
CA VAL A 92 13.68 11.14 -13.53
C VAL A 92 13.41 11.29 -15.03
N ILE A 93 12.13 11.17 -15.41
CA ILE A 93 11.72 11.12 -16.83
C ILE A 93 11.64 12.50 -17.48
N THR A 94 11.72 12.56 -18.81
CA THR A 94 11.57 13.79 -19.57
C THR A 94 10.10 14.22 -19.71
N PRO A 95 9.81 15.52 -20.01
CA PRO A 95 8.45 15.97 -20.32
C PRO A 95 7.84 15.21 -21.50
N SER A 96 8.63 14.89 -22.52
CA SER A 96 8.19 14.09 -23.67
C SER A 96 7.74 12.70 -23.25
N GLU A 97 8.47 12.06 -22.34
CA GLU A 97 8.08 10.76 -21.80
C GLU A 97 6.82 10.87 -20.93
N ALA A 98 6.71 11.89 -20.09
CA ALA A 98 5.51 12.14 -19.29
C ALA A 98 4.25 12.27 -20.16
N HIS A 99 4.34 12.91 -21.33
CA HIS A 99 3.23 12.99 -22.30
C HIS A 99 2.85 11.62 -22.85
N LYS A 100 3.82 10.76 -23.17
CA LYS A 100 3.55 9.38 -23.63
C LYS A 100 2.87 8.56 -22.54
N VAL A 101 3.33 8.69 -21.29
CA VAL A 101 2.75 8.04 -20.13
C VAL A 101 1.31 8.49 -19.94
N TRP A 102 1.04 9.80 -19.95
CA TRP A 102 -0.30 10.35 -19.82
C TRP A 102 -1.26 9.80 -20.89
N ALA A 103 -0.81 9.73 -22.15
CA ALA A 103 -1.62 9.16 -23.24
C ALA A 103 -1.94 7.67 -23.01
N ILE A 104 -1.00 6.91 -22.46
CA ILE A 104 -1.22 5.49 -22.10
C ILE A 104 -2.21 5.38 -20.96
N TYR A 105 -2.05 6.17 -19.88
CA TYR A 105 -2.95 6.21 -18.73
C TYR A 105 -4.38 6.53 -19.16
N LYS A 106 -4.53 7.57 -20.03
CA LYS A 106 -5.84 7.95 -20.58
C LYS A 106 -6.47 6.80 -21.37
N ARG A 107 -5.71 6.19 -22.30
CA ARG A 107 -6.21 5.08 -23.13
C ARG A 107 -6.62 3.86 -22.33
N ARG A 108 -5.93 3.60 -21.18
CA ARG A 108 -6.24 2.47 -20.28
C ARG A 108 -7.33 2.79 -19.26
N GLY A 109 -7.87 4.01 -19.25
CA GLY A 109 -8.89 4.43 -18.30
C GLY A 109 -8.37 4.76 -16.90
N TRP A 110 -7.05 4.67 -16.66
CA TRP A 110 -6.45 4.88 -15.35
C TRP A 110 -6.61 6.31 -14.83
N LEU A 111 -6.63 7.33 -15.72
CA LEU A 111 -6.89 8.71 -15.31
C LEU A 111 -8.31 8.88 -14.76
N ARG A 112 -9.27 8.20 -15.37
CA ARG A 112 -10.65 8.19 -14.88
C ARG A 112 -10.75 7.46 -13.55
N GLU A 113 -10.11 6.30 -13.43
CA GLU A 113 -10.03 5.56 -12.18
C GLU A 113 -9.44 6.40 -11.04
N MET A 114 -8.36 7.15 -11.31
CA MET A 114 -7.78 8.08 -10.33
C MET A 114 -8.77 9.19 -9.95
N SER A 115 -9.55 9.71 -10.91
CA SER A 115 -10.60 10.71 -10.64
C SER A 115 -11.70 10.13 -9.76
N ASP A 116 -12.18 8.94 -10.08
CA ASP A 116 -13.21 8.23 -9.31
C ASP A 116 -12.75 7.96 -7.88
N GLN A 117 -11.46 7.58 -7.69
CA GLN A 117 -10.86 7.38 -6.37
C GLN A 117 -10.85 8.66 -5.51
N VAL A 118 -10.64 9.80 -6.12
CA VAL A 118 -10.67 11.09 -5.43
C VAL A 118 -12.10 11.53 -5.14
N GLU A 119 -13.03 11.26 -6.05
CA GLU A 119 -14.45 11.56 -5.87
C GLU A 119 -15.05 10.72 -4.73
N ASP A 120 -14.68 9.46 -4.60
CA ASP A 120 -15.06 8.60 -3.47
C ASP A 120 -14.64 9.17 -2.11
N LEU A 121 -13.60 10.03 -2.08
CA LEU A 121 -13.16 10.75 -0.90
C LEU A 121 -13.89 12.09 -0.67
N GLY A 122 -14.89 12.40 -1.50
CA GLY A 122 -15.65 13.65 -1.44
C GLY A 122 -14.96 14.84 -2.11
N TYR A 123 -13.86 14.62 -2.85
CA TYR A 123 -13.17 15.67 -3.59
C TYR A 123 -13.42 15.55 -5.08
N LYS A 124 -13.41 16.67 -5.80
CA LYS A 124 -13.56 16.67 -7.26
C LYS A 124 -12.23 17.00 -7.93
N ARG A 125 -11.71 16.09 -8.72
CA ARG A 125 -10.56 16.34 -9.58
C ARG A 125 -10.58 15.48 -10.83
N GLU A 126 -10.44 16.15 -11.98
CA GLU A 126 -10.35 15.49 -13.26
C GLU A 126 -8.87 15.29 -13.64
N PHE A 127 -8.38 14.06 -13.54
CA PHE A 127 -7.01 13.71 -13.91
C PHE A 127 -6.78 13.76 -15.42
N GLU A 128 -7.83 13.72 -16.22
CA GLU A 128 -7.71 13.90 -17.68
C GLU A 128 -7.28 15.32 -18.07
N SER A 129 -7.50 16.31 -17.21
CA SER A 129 -7.06 17.70 -17.45
C SER A 129 -5.68 18.03 -16.85
N ILE A 130 -5.06 17.08 -16.11
CA ILE A 130 -3.78 17.31 -15.45
C ILE A 130 -2.63 17.43 -16.46
N LYS A 131 -1.70 18.32 -16.20
CA LYS A 131 -0.46 18.41 -17.01
C LYS A 131 0.29 17.07 -16.90
N PRO A 132 0.75 16.48 -18.01
CA PRO A 132 1.46 15.20 -18.00
C PRO A 132 2.63 15.13 -17.01
N THR A 133 3.39 16.21 -16.87
CA THR A 133 4.51 16.32 -15.91
C THR A 133 4.06 16.40 -14.44
N ASN A 134 2.77 16.65 -14.18
CA ASN A 134 2.18 16.59 -12.83
C ASN A 134 1.51 15.25 -12.56
N LEU A 135 1.35 14.40 -13.59
CA LEU A 135 0.93 13.02 -13.44
C LEU A 135 2.11 12.11 -13.09
N SER A 136 3.23 12.30 -13.82
CA SER A 136 4.43 11.49 -13.60
C SER A 136 5.68 12.29 -13.90
N ASN A 137 6.69 12.15 -13.06
CA ASN A 137 8.01 12.74 -13.22
C ASN A 137 9.15 11.77 -12.89
N VAL A 138 8.81 10.57 -12.41
CA VAL A 138 9.75 9.50 -12.13
C VAL A 138 9.26 8.17 -12.67
N ARG A 139 10.20 7.25 -12.93
CA ARG A 139 9.89 5.84 -13.20
C ARG A 139 10.84 4.91 -12.47
N PHE A 140 10.35 3.75 -12.09
CA PHE A 140 11.11 2.68 -11.45
C PHE A 140 10.40 1.34 -11.62
N SER A 141 11.08 0.25 -11.39
CA SER A 141 10.48 -1.07 -11.28
C SER A 141 10.23 -1.42 -9.81
N ARG A 142 9.35 -2.38 -9.55
CA ARG A 142 9.10 -2.87 -8.19
C ARG A 142 10.37 -3.40 -7.52
N ALA A 143 11.22 -4.11 -8.26
CA ALA A 143 12.49 -4.63 -7.75
C ALA A 143 13.48 -3.54 -7.27
N GLN A 144 13.28 -2.29 -7.66
CA GLN A 144 14.06 -1.15 -7.20
C GLN A 144 13.56 -0.57 -5.88
N VAL A 145 12.40 -1.04 -5.37
CA VAL A 145 11.78 -0.54 -4.14
C VAL A 145 12.02 -1.50 -2.99
N LYS A 146 12.56 -0.98 -1.90
CA LYS A 146 12.69 -1.67 -0.62
C LYS A 146 11.84 -0.95 0.42
N PHE A 147 10.85 -1.65 0.96
CA PHE A 147 10.06 -1.17 2.10
C PHE A 147 10.75 -1.56 3.40
N TYR A 148 10.63 -0.71 4.40
CA TYR A 148 11.16 -0.97 5.74
C TYR A 148 10.03 -1.30 6.70
N ASP A 149 10.15 -2.44 7.35
CA ASP A 149 9.21 -2.92 8.34
C ASP A 149 9.95 -3.73 9.41
N PRO A 150 9.99 -3.22 10.65
CA PRO A 150 9.43 -1.94 11.10
C PRO A 150 10.12 -0.73 10.45
N TYR A 151 9.43 0.41 10.44
CA TYR A 151 9.97 1.68 9.94
C TYR A 151 11.22 2.10 10.72
N VAL A 152 12.18 2.67 10.04
CA VAL A 152 13.46 3.07 10.63
C VAL A 152 13.43 4.55 11.02
N PRO A 153 13.72 4.94 12.28
CA PRO A 153 13.76 6.34 12.67
C PRO A 153 14.78 7.15 11.85
N VAL A 154 14.39 8.33 11.37
CA VAL A 154 15.33 9.26 10.75
C VAL A 154 16.35 9.72 11.82
N PRO A 155 17.66 9.72 11.52
CA PRO A 155 18.68 10.15 12.47
C PRO A 155 18.43 11.55 13.00
N GLY A 156 18.52 11.76 14.33
CA GLY A 156 18.12 13.00 15.00
C GLY A 156 18.92 14.25 14.62
N GLN A 157 20.07 14.09 13.96
CA GLN A 157 20.92 15.20 13.48
C GLN A 157 20.60 15.61 12.03
N HIS A 158 19.67 14.92 11.36
CA HIS A 158 19.34 15.23 9.97
C HIS A 158 18.37 16.43 9.89
N LYS A 159 18.59 17.32 8.90
CA LYS A 159 17.71 18.50 8.67
C LYS A 159 16.23 18.13 8.49
N ALA A 160 15.93 16.95 7.96
CA ALA A 160 14.56 16.46 7.84
C ALA A 160 13.83 16.31 9.18
N THR A 161 14.54 16.20 10.31
CA THR A 161 13.92 16.10 11.65
C THR A 161 13.43 17.44 12.20
N SER A 162 13.97 18.55 11.69
CA SER A 162 13.64 19.91 12.13
C SER A 162 12.79 20.70 11.14
N LEU A 163 12.79 20.30 9.86
CA LEU A 163 12.08 21.02 8.80
C LEU A 163 10.80 20.27 8.43
N ARG A 164 9.66 20.88 8.69
CA ARG A 164 8.32 20.38 8.33
C ARG A 164 7.95 20.84 6.91
N ARG A 165 8.82 20.59 5.92
CA ARG A 165 8.60 20.99 4.52
C ARG A 165 8.80 19.82 3.60
N TYR A 166 7.85 19.63 2.71
CA TYR A 166 7.92 18.63 1.65
C TYR A 166 8.95 19.07 0.60
N GLN A 167 10.17 18.54 0.73
CA GLN A 167 11.28 18.85 -0.17
C GLN A 167 12.32 17.74 -0.21
N LEU A 168 13.20 17.85 -1.18
CA LEU A 168 14.31 16.95 -1.44
C LEU A 168 15.53 17.39 -0.64
N TYR A 169 16.07 16.51 0.19
CA TYR A 169 17.29 16.75 0.94
C TYR A 169 18.43 15.93 0.37
N PRO A 170 19.48 16.56 -0.23
CA PRO A 170 20.66 15.82 -0.65
C PRO A 170 21.37 15.25 0.57
N LEU A 171 21.71 13.97 0.51
CA LEU A 171 22.52 13.29 1.53
C LEU A 171 23.97 13.34 1.13
N GLY A 172 24.79 13.94 1.99
CA GLY A 172 26.25 13.88 1.85
C GLY A 172 26.77 12.45 2.04
N PRO A 173 28.02 12.15 1.61
CA PRO A 173 28.60 10.79 1.67
C PRO A 173 28.57 10.17 3.07
N GLU A 174 28.86 10.94 4.11
CA GLU A 174 28.86 10.48 5.51
C GLU A 174 27.46 10.19 6.03
N SER A 175 26.50 11.11 5.75
CA SER A 175 25.10 10.92 6.13
C SER A 175 24.49 9.72 5.39
N SER A 176 24.86 9.50 4.15
CA SER A 176 24.44 8.35 3.36
C SER A 176 24.96 7.04 3.97
N ARG A 177 26.25 6.93 4.28
CA ARG A 177 26.83 5.74 4.91
C ARG A 177 26.23 5.45 6.28
N SER A 178 26.08 6.49 7.12
CA SER A 178 25.47 6.36 8.44
C SER A 178 24.01 5.91 8.36
N LEU A 179 23.28 6.34 7.34
CA LEU A 179 21.92 5.94 7.12
C LEU A 179 21.85 4.52 6.56
N GLU A 180 22.68 4.19 5.57
CA GLU A 180 22.77 2.86 4.96
C GLU A 180 23.12 1.78 5.98
N SER A 181 24.07 2.04 6.88
CA SER A 181 24.42 1.10 7.97
C SER A 181 23.25 0.84 8.94
N LYS A 182 22.30 1.77 9.06
CA LYS A 182 21.08 1.59 9.88
C LYS A 182 19.94 0.95 9.12
N LEU A 183 19.97 1.01 7.80
CA LEU A 183 18.95 0.43 6.93
C LEU A 183 19.27 -1.02 6.54
N GLU A 184 20.52 -1.46 6.70
CA GLU A 184 20.85 -2.86 6.59
C GLU A 184 20.39 -3.58 7.87
N PRO A 185 19.74 -4.76 7.76
CA PRO A 185 19.37 -5.52 8.93
C PRO A 185 20.66 -5.87 9.70
N ALA A 186 20.82 -5.27 10.87
CA ALA A 186 21.86 -5.70 11.79
C ALA A 186 21.53 -7.13 12.22
N PHE A 187 22.29 -8.11 11.75
CA PHE A 187 22.36 -9.42 12.36
C PHE A 187 23.01 -9.24 13.74
N GLY A 188 22.21 -9.00 14.75
CA GLY A 188 22.69 -8.81 16.12
C GLY A 188 21.54 -8.67 17.10
N ASP A 189 21.81 -9.07 18.31
CA ASP A 189 20.88 -9.04 19.43
C ASP A 189 20.37 -7.61 19.68
N HIS A 190 19.10 -7.37 19.41
CA HIS A 190 18.47 -6.07 19.69
C HIS A 190 18.37 -5.89 21.21
N LYS A 191 18.92 -4.78 21.73
CA LYS A 191 18.73 -4.37 23.13
C LYS A 191 17.25 -4.43 23.48
N ARG A 192 16.91 -5.14 24.57
CA ARG A 192 15.54 -5.21 25.09
C ARG A 192 14.98 -3.80 25.25
N LYS A 193 13.77 -3.58 24.70
CA LYS A 193 13.06 -2.31 24.86
C LYS A 193 12.68 -2.15 26.33
N SER A 194 12.81 -0.92 26.85
CA SER A 194 12.37 -0.55 28.20
C SER A 194 10.92 -1.00 28.46
N GLU A 195 10.69 -1.67 29.58
CA GLU A 195 9.36 -2.12 30.04
C GLU A 195 8.51 -0.99 30.61
N SER A 196 8.96 0.26 30.55
CA SER A 196 8.15 1.39 31.00
C SER A 196 6.87 1.51 30.16
N ALA A 197 5.74 1.58 30.85
CA ALA A 197 4.43 1.76 30.24
C ALA A 197 4.44 2.96 29.29
N ARG A 198 4.24 2.69 28.00
CA ARG A 198 4.00 3.72 26.99
C ARG A 198 2.51 3.81 26.79
N THR A 199 1.91 4.92 27.20
CA THR A 199 0.52 5.21 26.91
C THR A 199 0.35 5.24 25.39
N ARG A 200 -0.27 4.22 24.79
CA ARG A 200 -0.84 4.33 23.46
C ARG A 200 -2.05 5.23 23.60
N ALA A 201 -2.03 6.38 22.95
CA ALA A 201 -3.26 7.14 22.77
C ALA A 201 -4.27 6.20 22.09
N ALA A 202 -5.43 6.04 22.71
CA ALA A 202 -6.53 5.28 22.17
C ALA A 202 -6.91 5.89 20.80
N CYS A 203 -6.76 5.14 19.73
CA CYS A 203 -7.31 5.50 18.44
C CYS A 203 -8.80 5.15 18.49
N GLU A 204 -9.63 6.06 18.95
CA GLU A 204 -11.04 6.05 18.65
C GLU A 204 -11.23 6.70 17.27
N GLY A 205 -11.50 5.88 16.27
CA GLY A 205 -11.80 6.32 14.92
C GLY A 205 -11.46 5.24 13.92
N THR A 206 -12.46 4.66 13.28
CA THR A 206 -12.27 3.75 12.15
C THR A 206 -11.69 4.56 10.99
N VAL A 207 -10.49 4.24 10.56
CA VAL A 207 -9.90 4.85 9.35
C VAL A 207 -10.69 4.35 8.16
N TYR A 208 -11.42 5.24 7.51
CA TYR A 208 -12.08 4.94 6.25
C TYR A 208 -11.02 4.77 5.16
N ASP A 209 -10.89 3.57 4.59
CA ASP A 209 -10.08 3.28 3.42
C ASP A 209 -10.99 3.03 2.21
N PRO A 210 -11.20 4.03 1.33
CA PRO A 210 -12.11 3.90 0.19
C PRO A 210 -11.64 2.86 -0.82
N VAL A 211 -10.34 2.53 -0.86
CA VAL A 211 -9.81 1.45 -1.69
C VAL A 211 -10.22 0.09 -1.11
N HIS A 212 -10.18 -0.05 0.23
CA HIS A 212 -10.66 -1.23 0.92
C HIS A 212 -12.13 -1.48 0.58
N ASP A 213 -13.00 -0.50 0.84
CA ASP A 213 -14.44 -0.62 0.60
C ASP A 213 -14.76 -0.87 -0.88
N ARG A 214 -14.01 -0.26 -1.77
CA ARG A 214 -14.17 -0.49 -3.21
C ARG A 214 -13.88 -1.95 -3.58
N ILE A 215 -12.76 -2.50 -3.11
CA ILE A 215 -12.39 -3.91 -3.32
C ILE A 215 -13.46 -4.80 -2.71
N GLN A 216 -13.83 -4.58 -1.45
CA GLN A 216 -14.81 -5.35 -0.71
C GLN A 216 -16.17 -5.36 -1.41
N ASN A 217 -16.71 -4.18 -1.76
CA ASN A 217 -18.01 -4.04 -2.43
C ASN A 217 -18.04 -4.70 -3.82
N ARG A 218 -16.95 -4.59 -4.58
CA ARG A 218 -16.90 -5.17 -5.93
C ARG A 218 -16.68 -6.69 -5.88
N LEU A 219 -15.91 -7.16 -4.92
CA LEU A 219 -15.74 -8.59 -4.65
C LEU A 219 -17.05 -9.22 -4.17
N ASP A 220 -17.79 -8.56 -3.26
CA ASP A 220 -19.12 -9.01 -2.84
C ASP A 220 -20.06 -9.21 -4.04
N LYS A 221 -20.13 -8.20 -4.93
CA LYS A 221 -20.96 -8.30 -6.14
C LYS A 221 -20.54 -9.47 -7.04
N LEU A 222 -19.23 -9.68 -7.21
CA LEU A 222 -18.70 -10.78 -8.00
C LEU A 222 -19.07 -12.14 -7.38
N LEU A 223 -18.86 -12.30 -6.08
CA LEU A 223 -19.18 -13.53 -5.35
C LEU A 223 -20.67 -13.83 -5.39
N ARG A 224 -21.53 -12.82 -5.15
CA ARG A 224 -23.01 -12.98 -5.25
C ARG A 224 -23.48 -13.34 -6.65
N LEU A 225 -22.88 -12.76 -7.68
CA LEU A 225 -23.19 -13.11 -9.06
C LEU A 225 -22.82 -14.58 -9.36
N ARG A 226 -21.70 -15.05 -8.82
CA ARG A 226 -21.17 -16.39 -9.11
C ARG A 226 -21.80 -17.49 -8.29
N PHE A 227 -22.04 -17.25 -7.00
CA PHE A 227 -22.46 -18.26 -6.03
C PHE A 227 -23.88 -18.06 -5.49
N GLY A 228 -24.53 -16.98 -5.87
CA GLY A 228 -25.85 -16.59 -5.40
C GLY A 228 -25.80 -15.67 -4.17
N PRO A 229 -26.81 -14.79 -4.01
CA PRO A 229 -26.83 -13.79 -2.94
C PRO A 229 -26.91 -14.42 -1.53
N ALA A 230 -27.56 -15.57 -1.39
CA ALA A 230 -27.69 -16.27 -0.11
C ALA A 230 -26.39 -16.94 0.38
N ALA A 231 -25.46 -17.20 -0.53
CA ALA A 231 -24.18 -17.83 -0.20
C ALA A 231 -23.16 -16.85 0.40
N VAL A 232 -23.35 -15.54 0.24
CA VAL A 232 -22.36 -14.53 0.61
C VAL A 232 -22.90 -13.64 1.74
N SER A 233 -22.13 -13.53 2.83
CA SER A 233 -22.38 -12.58 3.93
C SER A 233 -21.35 -11.47 3.88
N TYR A 234 -21.79 -10.22 4.07
CA TYR A 234 -20.98 -9.01 4.08
C TYR A 234 -20.81 -8.53 5.53
N GLU A 235 -19.61 -8.21 5.95
CA GLU A 235 -19.24 -7.74 7.30
C GLU A 235 -19.93 -8.52 8.44
N SER A 236 -19.93 -9.83 8.32
CA SER A 236 -20.52 -10.71 9.32
C SER A 236 -19.46 -11.20 10.31
N ARG A 237 -19.67 -10.99 11.61
CA ARG A 237 -18.76 -11.41 12.67
C ARG A 237 -17.32 -10.93 12.48
N HIS A 238 -17.16 -9.67 12.11
CA HIS A 238 -15.87 -9.01 11.86
C HIS A 238 -15.10 -9.50 10.61
N VAL A 239 -15.64 -10.45 9.85
CA VAL A 239 -15.06 -10.89 8.58
C VAL A 239 -15.61 -10.02 7.44
N ASP A 240 -14.74 -9.50 6.59
CA ASP A 240 -15.16 -8.61 5.49
C ASP A 240 -16.16 -9.28 4.56
N LEU A 241 -15.87 -10.50 4.09
CA LEU A 241 -16.79 -11.31 3.32
C LEU A 241 -16.68 -12.79 3.70
N THR A 242 -17.81 -13.46 3.78
CA THR A 242 -17.89 -14.90 4.02
C THR A 242 -18.68 -15.56 2.89
N LEU A 243 -18.10 -16.59 2.28
CA LEU A 243 -18.79 -17.45 1.32
C LEU A 243 -19.06 -18.82 1.94
N ARG A 244 -20.33 -19.26 1.88
CA ARG A 244 -20.76 -20.60 2.33
C ARG A 244 -21.32 -21.39 1.17
N TYR A 245 -20.78 -22.54 0.92
CA TYR A 245 -21.31 -23.45 -0.09
C TYR A 245 -22.47 -24.26 0.48
N SER A 246 -23.67 -24.05 -0.08
CA SER A 246 -24.92 -24.73 0.34
C SER A 246 -25.20 -26.03 -0.41
N SER A 247 -24.49 -26.31 -1.50
CA SER A 247 -24.76 -27.46 -2.37
C SER A 247 -23.53 -27.88 -3.17
N GLY A 248 -23.57 -29.06 -3.74
CA GLY A 248 -22.51 -29.62 -4.60
C GLY A 248 -21.40 -30.31 -3.80
N THR A 249 -20.29 -30.61 -4.49
CA THR A 249 -19.14 -31.32 -3.91
C THR A 249 -18.42 -30.56 -2.80
N ARG A 250 -18.68 -29.25 -2.65
CA ARG A 250 -18.12 -28.36 -1.65
C ARG A 250 -19.14 -27.97 -0.56
N GLN A 251 -20.23 -28.71 -0.45
CA GLN A 251 -21.23 -28.42 0.57
C GLN A 251 -20.59 -28.36 1.97
N ASN A 252 -20.98 -27.34 2.76
CA ASN A 252 -20.45 -27.02 4.09
C ASN A 252 -19.03 -26.43 4.11
N GLU A 253 -18.41 -26.15 2.96
CA GLU A 253 -17.19 -25.36 2.97
C GLU A 253 -17.51 -23.88 3.25
N VAL A 254 -16.68 -23.28 4.07
CA VAL A 254 -16.75 -21.85 4.43
C VAL A 254 -15.45 -21.19 4.06
N VAL A 255 -15.53 -20.06 3.34
CA VAL A 255 -14.36 -19.27 2.96
C VAL A 255 -14.48 -17.88 3.56
N PHE A 256 -13.47 -17.48 4.31
CA PHE A 256 -13.33 -16.13 4.82
C PHE A 256 -12.43 -15.31 3.90
N PHE A 257 -12.86 -14.11 3.57
CA PHE A 257 -12.07 -13.13 2.83
C PHE A 257 -11.82 -11.92 3.72
N ASP A 258 -10.58 -11.50 3.77
CA ASP A 258 -10.14 -10.31 4.49
C ASP A 258 -9.40 -9.40 3.51
N VAL A 259 -9.93 -8.19 3.30
CA VAL A 259 -9.42 -7.22 2.33
C VAL A 259 -8.32 -6.40 2.96
N LYS A 260 -7.19 -6.30 2.30
CA LYS A 260 -6.04 -5.51 2.75
C LYS A 260 -5.47 -4.68 1.59
N THR A 261 -5.24 -3.42 1.86
CA THR A 261 -4.76 -2.44 0.86
C THR A 261 -3.29 -2.11 1.00
N GLU A 262 -2.55 -2.95 1.70
CA GLU A 262 -1.12 -2.81 1.88
C GLU A 262 -0.36 -2.90 0.53
N PRO A 263 0.79 -2.20 0.40
CA PRO A 263 1.50 -2.09 -0.87
C PRO A 263 2.19 -3.38 -1.33
N THR A 264 2.32 -4.38 -0.48
CA THR A 264 2.92 -5.68 -0.81
C THR A 264 2.07 -6.82 -0.28
N VAL A 265 2.14 -7.98 -0.95
CA VAL A 265 1.44 -9.20 -0.52
C VAL A 265 1.87 -9.62 0.89
N LYS A 266 3.17 -9.57 1.17
CA LYS A 266 3.72 -9.86 2.51
C LYS A 266 3.05 -9.00 3.60
N LEU A 267 2.87 -7.71 3.36
CA LEU A 267 2.22 -6.80 4.30
C LEU A 267 0.72 -7.06 4.42
N CYS A 268 0.04 -7.39 3.31
CA CYS A 268 -1.36 -7.81 3.33
C CYS A 268 -1.54 -9.07 4.19
N ILE A 269 -0.72 -10.10 3.96
CA ILE A 269 -0.78 -11.36 4.72
C ILE A 269 -0.52 -11.08 6.21
N ARG A 270 0.51 -10.30 6.54
CA ARG A 270 0.82 -9.96 7.93
C ARG A 270 -0.31 -9.22 8.64
N ALA A 271 -0.97 -8.31 7.96
CA ALA A 271 -2.08 -7.54 8.52
C ALA A 271 -3.35 -8.39 8.72
N ALA A 272 -3.57 -9.39 7.86
CA ALA A 272 -4.77 -10.20 7.84
C ALA A 272 -4.68 -11.47 8.70
N VAL A 273 -3.51 -12.12 8.78
CA VAL A 273 -3.39 -13.48 9.29
C VAL A 273 -3.89 -13.63 10.74
N GLY A 274 -3.57 -12.69 11.62
CA GLY A 274 -4.03 -12.71 13.00
C GLY A 274 -5.56 -12.64 13.11
N GLN A 275 -6.18 -11.76 12.36
CA GLN A 275 -7.63 -11.58 12.31
C GLN A 275 -8.33 -12.83 11.75
N LEU A 276 -7.86 -13.34 10.62
CA LEU A 276 -8.42 -14.54 9.98
C LEU A 276 -8.33 -15.78 10.90
N LEU A 277 -7.21 -15.93 11.63
CA LEU A 277 -7.04 -17.01 12.58
C LEU A 277 -7.97 -16.86 13.80
N GLU A 278 -8.10 -15.66 14.33
CA GLU A 278 -9.04 -15.35 15.42
C GLU A 278 -10.47 -15.67 14.98
N TYR A 279 -10.92 -15.14 13.85
CA TYR A 279 -12.28 -15.33 13.34
C TYR A 279 -12.62 -16.78 13.02
N SER A 280 -11.62 -17.60 12.66
CA SER A 280 -11.84 -19.00 12.30
C SER A 280 -11.62 -19.99 13.44
N TYR A 281 -10.70 -19.71 14.36
CA TYR A 281 -10.24 -20.70 15.33
C TYR A 281 -10.48 -20.30 16.80
N TYR A 282 -10.95 -19.08 17.10
CA TYR A 282 -11.34 -18.73 18.46
C TYR A 282 -12.51 -19.62 18.91
N PRO A 283 -12.57 -20.03 20.18
CA PRO A 283 -13.64 -20.89 20.68
C PRO A 283 -15.03 -20.33 20.39
N SER A 284 -15.91 -21.16 19.87
CA SER A 284 -17.29 -20.84 19.50
C SER A 284 -17.46 -20.09 18.17
N GLU A 285 -16.39 -19.82 17.42
CA GLU A 285 -16.47 -19.24 16.09
C GLU A 285 -16.64 -20.30 14.99
N GLU A 286 -17.12 -19.87 13.82
CA GLU A 286 -17.30 -20.71 12.65
C GLU A 286 -15.94 -21.01 12.00
N ARG A 287 -15.60 -22.29 11.86
CA ARG A 287 -14.35 -22.69 11.20
C ARG A 287 -14.43 -22.52 9.70
N ALA A 288 -13.55 -21.69 9.15
CA ALA A 288 -13.37 -21.59 7.72
C ALA A 288 -12.50 -22.74 7.19
N THR A 289 -12.87 -23.25 6.02
CA THR A 289 -12.07 -24.24 5.27
C THR A 289 -10.96 -23.56 4.47
N ASN A 290 -11.13 -22.28 4.12
CA ASN A 290 -10.15 -21.48 3.42
C ASN A 290 -10.14 -20.05 3.97
N LEU A 291 -8.96 -19.50 4.14
CA LEU A 291 -8.69 -18.14 4.58
C LEU A 291 -8.02 -17.37 3.44
N ILE A 292 -8.70 -16.38 2.87
CA ILE A 292 -8.23 -15.67 1.69
C ILE A 292 -7.98 -14.20 2.03
N VAL A 293 -6.74 -13.80 1.91
CA VAL A 293 -6.37 -12.39 1.94
C VAL A 293 -6.58 -11.82 0.54
N VAL A 294 -7.33 -10.74 0.42
CA VAL A 294 -7.61 -10.09 -0.87
C VAL A 294 -6.95 -8.73 -0.91
N GLY A 295 -6.22 -8.46 -1.97
CA GLY A 295 -5.57 -7.17 -2.14
C GLY A 295 -5.35 -6.82 -3.62
N TRP A 296 -4.77 -5.67 -3.85
CA TRP A 296 -4.40 -5.20 -5.19
C TRP A 296 -2.91 -5.40 -5.51
N ALA A 297 -2.10 -5.75 -4.50
CA ALA A 297 -0.66 -5.91 -4.65
C ALA A 297 -0.32 -7.10 -5.58
N LEU A 298 0.66 -6.89 -6.47
CA LEU A 298 1.21 -7.94 -7.31
C LEU A 298 2.09 -8.88 -6.47
N SER A 299 1.94 -10.20 -6.65
CA SER A 299 2.77 -11.16 -5.91
C SER A 299 4.17 -11.33 -6.53
N GLU A 300 5.09 -11.78 -5.70
CA GLU A 300 6.44 -12.20 -6.06
C GLU A 300 6.60 -13.71 -5.77
N SER A 301 7.68 -14.30 -6.27
CA SER A 301 7.95 -15.74 -6.07
C SER A 301 8.05 -16.12 -4.59
N GLU A 302 8.64 -15.22 -3.78
CA GLU A 302 8.80 -15.35 -2.35
C GLU A 302 7.47 -15.37 -1.59
N ASP A 303 6.47 -14.62 -2.07
CA ASP A 303 5.13 -14.61 -1.47
C ASP A 303 4.44 -15.98 -1.63
N ALA A 304 4.57 -16.60 -2.79
CA ALA A 304 4.04 -17.94 -3.04
C ALA A 304 4.77 -19.01 -2.20
N GLN A 305 6.09 -18.89 -2.06
CA GLN A 305 6.88 -19.77 -1.20
C GLN A 305 6.50 -19.62 0.27
N TYR A 306 6.29 -18.39 0.73
CA TYR A 306 5.86 -18.11 2.10
C TYR A 306 4.49 -18.72 2.42
N LEU A 307 3.49 -18.54 1.56
CA LEU A 307 2.17 -19.16 1.74
C LEU A 307 2.22 -20.69 1.72
N ARG A 308 3.04 -21.27 0.84
CA ARG A 308 3.27 -22.71 0.81
C ARG A 308 3.87 -23.21 2.11
N HIS A 309 4.90 -22.51 2.63
CA HIS A 309 5.52 -22.84 3.90
C HIS A 309 4.53 -22.81 5.06
N LEU A 310 3.66 -21.79 5.11
CA LEU A 310 2.61 -21.70 6.14
C LEU A 310 1.63 -22.87 6.04
N SER A 311 1.23 -23.25 4.84
CA SER A 311 0.34 -24.38 4.61
C SER A 311 0.98 -25.71 4.99
N GLU A 312 2.22 -25.97 4.56
CA GLU A 312 2.92 -27.24 4.82
C GLU A 312 3.29 -27.40 6.29
N LYS A 313 3.79 -26.34 6.93
CA LYS A 313 4.31 -26.41 8.29
C LYS A 313 3.23 -26.29 9.36
N PHE A 314 2.21 -25.50 9.14
CA PHE A 314 1.19 -25.16 10.13
C PHE A 314 -0.22 -25.62 9.73
N ALA A 315 -0.37 -26.29 8.59
CA ALA A 315 -1.66 -26.70 8.02
C ALA A 315 -2.66 -25.53 7.87
N LEU A 316 -2.16 -24.32 7.66
CA LEU A 316 -3.01 -23.13 7.49
C LEU A 316 -3.61 -23.09 6.10
N PRO A 317 -4.95 -23.08 5.96
CA PRO A 317 -5.62 -23.01 4.65
C PRO A 317 -5.62 -21.57 4.12
N LEU A 318 -4.42 -20.96 3.99
CA LEU A 318 -4.24 -19.58 3.67
C LEU A 318 -3.86 -19.36 2.19
N GLY A 319 -4.52 -18.40 1.55
CA GLY A 319 -4.21 -17.95 0.20
C GLY A 319 -4.28 -16.43 0.08
N TYR A 320 -3.74 -15.93 -1.02
CA TYR A 320 -3.86 -14.54 -1.41
C TYR A 320 -4.45 -14.43 -2.81
N TRP A 321 -5.41 -13.52 -2.97
CA TRP A 321 -6.01 -13.16 -4.25
C TRP A 321 -5.70 -11.71 -4.58
N ARG A 322 -5.15 -11.50 -5.75
CA ARG A 322 -5.08 -10.18 -6.34
C ARG A 322 -6.39 -9.88 -7.04
N PHE A 323 -7.07 -8.84 -6.58
CA PHE A 323 -8.34 -8.41 -7.14
C PHE A 323 -8.17 -7.09 -7.90
N ASP A 324 -8.51 -7.12 -9.20
CA ASP A 324 -8.66 -5.92 -10.00
C ASP A 324 -10.09 -5.40 -9.79
N ALA A 325 -10.19 -4.30 -9.05
CA ALA A 325 -11.47 -3.74 -8.70
C ALA A 325 -12.18 -3.14 -9.94
N GLU A 326 -11.46 -2.62 -10.93
CA GLU A 326 -12.07 -2.03 -12.12
C GLU A 326 -12.59 -3.09 -13.09
N ALA A 327 -11.77 -4.06 -13.39
CA ALA A 327 -12.20 -5.20 -14.20
C ALA A 327 -13.17 -6.14 -13.45
N ARG A 328 -13.26 -6.01 -12.12
CA ARG A 328 -14.07 -6.87 -11.23
C ARG A 328 -13.70 -8.36 -11.38
N VAL A 329 -12.42 -8.63 -11.47
CA VAL A 329 -11.90 -9.98 -11.64
C VAL A 329 -10.75 -10.27 -10.68
N VAL A 330 -10.62 -11.54 -10.31
CA VAL A 330 -9.42 -12.04 -9.64
C VAL A 330 -8.37 -12.29 -10.70
N THR A 331 -7.29 -11.53 -10.68
CA THR A 331 -6.22 -11.58 -11.69
C THR A 331 -5.11 -12.54 -11.33
N GLU A 332 -4.96 -12.87 -10.05
CA GLU A 332 -3.91 -13.75 -9.56
C GLU A 332 -4.36 -14.46 -8.28
N ARG A 333 -3.88 -15.69 -8.09
CA ARG A 333 -4.10 -16.50 -6.88
C ARG A 333 -2.82 -17.21 -6.53
N ILE A 334 -2.40 -17.10 -5.28
CA ILE A 334 -1.25 -17.84 -4.73
C ILE A 334 -1.63 -18.49 -3.40
N GLY A 335 -0.94 -19.57 -3.06
CA GLY A 335 -1.27 -20.39 -1.90
C GLY A 335 -2.42 -21.35 -2.20
N LEU A 336 -3.27 -21.64 -1.20
CA LEU A 336 -4.47 -22.47 -1.43
C LEU A 336 -5.45 -21.76 -2.36
N ALA A 337 -5.86 -22.51 -3.35
CA ALA A 337 -6.77 -22.02 -4.37
C ALA A 337 -8.17 -21.92 -3.83
N GLY A 338 -8.63 -20.99 -3.19
CA GLY A 338 -10.01 -20.79 -2.75
C GLY A 338 -11.09 -21.21 -3.79
N PRO A 339 -12.27 -20.66 -3.78
CA PRO A 339 -13.33 -21.04 -4.72
C PRO A 339 -12.91 -20.84 -6.18
N ASN A 340 -13.26 -21.79 -7.04
CA ASN A 340 -13.11 -21.63 -8.49
C ASN A 340 -14.09 -20.55 -8.97
N MET A 341 -13.54 -19.44 -9.42
CA MET A 341 -14.29 -18.26 -9.90
C MET A 341 -14.59 -18.39 -11.37
#